data_c166949bb212434984c9c9d8ce80e974
#
_entry.id   c166949bb212434984c9c9d8ce80e974
#
_cell.length_a   1.000
_cell.length_b   1.000
_cell.length_c   1.000
_cell.angle_alpha   90.00
_cell.angle_beta   90.00
_cell.angle_gamma   90.00
#
_symmetry.space_group_name_H-M   'P 1'
#
loop_
_entity.id
_entity.type
_entity.pdbx_description
1 polymer ?
#
loop_
_entity_poly.entity_id
_entity_poly.type
_entity_poly.pdbx_seq_one_letter_code
_entity_poly.pdbx_strand_id
1 'polypeptide(L)'
;MQYDWDPKKNDFLKATRNISFEAIIVHLGRGDLWRVADHPNQARYPGQQLFFVVVSEYVHIVPVEFRDETIWLVTIIPSRKATKEHQKEKRDETE
;
A
#
# COMPACT_ATOMS: atom_id res chain seq x y z
N MET A 1 9.93 11.06 8.89
CA MET A 1 10.19 9.74 8.30
C MET A 1 10.25 9.84 6.79
N GLN A 2 11.18 9.14 6.19
CA GLN A 2 11.34 9.14 4.73
C GLN A 2 10.84 7.84 4.15
N TYR A 3 10.37 7.89 2.90
CA TYR A 3 10.02 6.69 2.15
C TYR A 3 11.15 6.37 1.16
N ASP A 4 11.38 5.09 0.93
CA ASP A 4 12.35 4.64 -0.05
C ASP A 4 11.89 3.31 -0.67
N TRP A 5 12.49 2.93 -1.78
CA TRP A 5 12.14 1.72 -2.52
C TRP A 5 13.24 1.33 -3.49
N ASP A 6 13.14 0.15 -4.05
CA ASP A 6 14.05 -0.30 -5.11
C ASP A 6 13.63 0.33 -6.44
N PRO A 7 14.50 1.15 -7.07
CA PRO A 7 14.19 1.78 -8.36
C PRO A 7 13.85 0.78 -9.47
N LYS A 8 14.47 -0.39 -9.47
CA LYS A 8 14.17 -1.42 -10.47
C LYS A 8 12.77 -1.97 -10.29
N LYS A 9 12.34 -2.17 -9.05
CA LYS A 9 10.98 -2.60 -8.74
C LYS A 9 9.98 -1.55 -9.18
N ASN A 10 10.28 -0.28 -8.96
CA ASN A 10 9.43 0.83 -9.37
C ASN A 10 9.25 0.85 -10.88
N ASP A 11 10.34 0.69 -11.64
CA ASP A 11 10.27 0.63 -13.10
C ASP A 11 9.43 -0.54 -13.57
N PHE A 12 9.58 -1.71 -12.94
CA PHE A 12 8.78 -2.89 -13.23
C PHE A 12 7.28 -2.63 -13.01
N LEU A 13 6.93 -2.01 -11.88
CA LEU A 13 5.53 -1.70 -11.55
C LEU A 13 4.93 -0.71 -12.54
N LYS A 14 5.68 0.31 -12.94
CA LYS A 14 5.23 1.27 -13.95
C LYS A 14 4.94 0.58 -15.27
N ALA A 15 5.83 -0.32 -15.69
CA ALA A 15 5.71 -1.01 -16.98
C ALA A 15 4.59 -2.06 -16.98
N THR A 16 4.38 -2.78 -15.89
CA THR A 16 3.47 -3.93 -15.84
C THR A 16 2.11 -3.64 -15.23
N ARG A 17 2.01 -2.66 -14.33
CA ARG A 17 0.78 -2.37 -13.57
C ARG A 17 0.35 -0.91 -13.65
N ASN A 18 1.09 -0.10 -14.36
CA ASN A 18 0.81 1.33 -14.52
C ASN A 18 0.65 2.06 -13.18
N ILE A 19 1.47 1.69 -12.19
CA ILE A 19 1.47 2.33 -10.89
C ILE A 19 2.91 2.49 -10.40
N SER A 20 3.16 3.50 -9.58
CA SER A 20 4.50 3.80 -9.08
C SER A 20 4.50 4.02 -7.58
N PHE A 21 5.66 3.85 -6.95
CA PHE A 21 5.80 4.19 -5.53
C PHE A 21 5.63 5.69 -5.30
N GLU A 22 6.01 6.54 -6.26
CA GLU A 22 5.79 7.98 -6.16
C GLU A 22 4.30 8.30 -6.03
N ALA A 23 3.45 7.62 -6.80
CA ALA A 23 2.00 7.78 -6.71
C ALA A 23 1.47 7.37 -5.33
N ILE A 24 1.98 6.27 -4.79
CA ILE A 24 1.61 5.82 -3.44
C ILE A 24 1.96 6.89 -2.41
N ILE A 25 3.14 7.49 -2.48
CA ILE A 25 3.56 8.54 -1.55
C ILE A 25 2.64 9.75 -1.62
N VAL A 26 2.24 10.17 -2.82
CA VAL A 26 1.29 11.27 -3.00
C VAL A 26 -0.03 10.94 -2.28
N HIS A 27 -0.54 9.73 -2.46
CA HIS A 27 -1.80 9.32 -1.82
C HIS A 27 -1.66 9.19 -0.30
N LEU A 28 -0.52 8.72 0.21
CA LEU A 28 -0.26 8.71 1.65
C LEU A 28 -0.28 10.12 2.23
N GLY A 29 0.32 11.08 1.51
CA GLY A 29 0.31 12.49 1.93
C GLY A 29 -1.06 13.13 1.89
N ARG A 30 -1.99 12.60 1.10
CA ARG A 30 -3.37 13.09 1.00
C ARG A 30 -4.30 12.46 2.02
N GLY A 31 -3.81 11.51 2.82
CA GLY A 31 -4.64 10.81 3.81
C GLY A 31 -5.42 9.64 3.24
N ASP A 32 -4.98 9.05 2.14
CA ASP A 32 -5.66 7.93 1.49
C ASP A 32 -5.23 6.57 2.05
N LEU A 33 -4.55 6.54 3.18
CA LEU A 33 -4.24 5.31 3.90
C LEU A 33 -5.48 4.88 4.69
N TRP A 34 -6.11 3.80 4.23
CA TRP A 34 -7.37 3.32 4.81
C TRP A 34 -7.16 2.39 6.00
N ARG A 35 -6.15 1.53 5.93
CA ARG A 35 -5.92 0.48 6.95
C ARG A 35 -4.45 0.14 7.02
N VAL A 36 -4.00 -0.22 8.22
CA VAL A 36 -2.67 -0.78 8.45
C VAL A 36 -2.84 -2.11 9.17
N ALA A 37 -2.15 -3.14 8.73
CA ALA A 37 -2.20 -4.46 9.36
C ALA A 37 -0.81 -5.08 9.37
N ASP A 38 -0.59 -6.03 10.29
CA ASP A 38 0.64 -6.81 10.25
C ASP A 38 0.62 -7.77 9.05
N HIS A 39 1.80 -8.03 8.49
CA HIS A 39 1.91 -9.02 7.43
C HIS A 39 1.46 -10.39 7.96
N PRO A 40 0.57 -11.12 7.25
CA PRO A 40 0.04 -12.39 7.76
C PRO A 40 1.08 -13.49 7.92
N ASN A 41 2.22 -13.38 7.23
CA ASN A 41 3.31 -14.36 7.32
C ASN A 41 4.54 -13.71 7.99
N GLN A 42 4.49 -13.53 9.31
CA GLN A 42 5.58 -12.92 10.06
C GLN A 42 6.83 -13.83 10.09
N ALA A 43 6.67 -15.14 9.97
CA ALA A 43 7.80 -16.06 9.94
C ALA A 43 8.72 -15.79 8.74
N ARG A 44 8.13 -15.51 7.58
CA ARG A 44 8.88 -15.21 6.35
C ARG A 44 9.22 -13.73 6.21
N TYR A 45 8.33 -12.85 6.68
CA TYR A 45 8.47 -11.39 6.54
C TYR A 45 8.39 -10.72 7.91
N PRO A 46 9.39 -10.97 8.79
CA PRO A 46 9.35 -10.45 10.16
C PRO A 46 9.34 -8.93 10.18
N GLY A 47 8.41 -8.36 10.94
CA GLY A 47 8.29 -6.92 11.12
C GLY A 47 7.61 -6.18 9.96
N GLN A 48 7.27 -6.85 8.86
CA GLN A 48 6.57 -6.17 7.78
C GLN A 48 5.12 -5.87 8.16
N GLN A 49 4.64 -4.71 7.72
CA GLN A 49 3.24 -4.33 7.80
C GLN A 49 2.67 -4.12 6.41
N LEU A 50 1.36 -4.14 6.31
CA LEU A 50 0.65 -3.88 5.06
C LEU A 50 -0.05 -2.53 5.17
N PHE A 51 0.24 -1.62 4.23
CA PHE A 51 -0.49 -0.38 4.06
C PHE A 51 -1.55 -0.59 2.99
N PHE A 52 -2.81 -0.30 3.32
CA PHE A 52 -3.93 -0.37 2.37
C PHE A 52 -4.21 1.05 1.90
N VAL A 53 -3.80 1.35 0.68
CA VAL A 53 -3.85 2.71 0.12
C VAL A 53 -4.90 2.78 -0.99
N VAL A 54 -5.80 3.74 -0.90
CA VAL A 54 -6.87 3.93 -1.90
C VAL A 54 -6.35 4.85 -3.00
N VAL A 55 -6.27 4.31 -4.20
CA VAL A 55 -5.82 5.03 -5.39
C VAL A 55 -6.90 4.88 -6.47
N SER A 56 -7.52 5.98 -6.89
CA SER A 56 -8.59 5.97 -7.88
C SER A 56 -9.70 4.97 -7.51
N GLU A 57 -10.13 5.01 -6.25
CA GLU A 57 -11.20 4.17 -5.69
C GLU A 57 -10.86 2.68 -5.60
N TYR A 58 -9.63 2.30 -5.89
CA TYR A 58 -9.17 0.92 -5.82
C TYR A 58 -8.11 0.76 -4.73
N VAL A 59 -8.26 -0.27 -3.87
CA VAL A 59 -7.31 -0.49 -2.77
C VAL A 59 -6.08 -1.23 -3.28
N HIS A 60 -4.92 -0.65 -2.97
CA HIS A 60 -3.62 -1.23 -3.26
C HIS A 60 -2.94 -1.59 -1.94
N ILE A 61 -2.45 -2.81 -1.82
CA ILE A 61 -1.72 -3.26 -0.65
C ILE A 61 -0.24 -3.03 -0.89
N VAL A 62 0.38 -2.28 0.00
CA VAL A 62 1.80 -1.96 -0.07
C VAL A 62 2.48 -2.52 1.18
N PRO A 63 3.15 -3.67 1.08
CA PRO A 63 3.96 -4.17 2.19
C PRO A 63 5.11 -3.20 2.45
N VAL A 64 5.36 -2.92 3.72
CA VAL A 64 6.40 -1.98 4.13
C VAL A 64 7.30 -2.59 5.19
N GLU A 65 8.57 -2.18 5.19
CA GLU A 65 9.54 -2.50 6.23
C GLU A 65 9.98 -1.21 6.90
N PHE A 66 10.08 -1.23 8.22
CA PHE A 66 10.58 -0.08 8.96
C PHE A 66 12.09 -0.26 9.17
N ARG A 67 12.89 0.64 8.59
CA ARG A 67 14.34 0.62 8.61
C ARG A 67 14.85 1.93 9.18
N ASP A 68 15.16 1.96 10.47
CA ASP A 68 15.58 3.19 11.17
C ASP A 68 14.56 4.31 10.95
N GLU A 69 14.91 5.38 10.25
CA GLU A 69 14.00 6.50 9.98
C GLU A 69 13.33 6.39 8.61
N THR A 70 13.48 5.25 7.94
CA THR A 70 12.96 5.04 6.59
C THR A 70 11.85 4.00 6.59
N ILE A 71 10.77 4.28 5.89
CA ILE A 71 9.75 3.29 5.56
C ILE A 71 10.07 2.78 4.16
N TRP A 72 10.47 1.51 4.07
CA TRP A 72 10.81 0.87 2.81
C TRP A 72 9.56 0.26 2.19
N LEU A 73 9.19 0.73 1.00
CA LEU A 73 8.04 0.22 0.26
C LEU A 73 8.48 -0.97 -0.59
N VAL A 74 7.93 -2.15 -0.31
CA VAL A 74 8.41 -3.40 -0.91
C VAL A 74 7.84 -3.62 -2.31
N THR A 75 6.52 -3.51 -2.45
CA THR A 75 5.83 -3.70 -3.72
C THR A 75 4.45 -3.05 -3.63
N ILE A 76 3.68 -3.13 -4.73
CA ILE A 76 2.31 -2.61 -4.78
C ILE A 76 1.43 -3.71 -5.37
N ILE A 77 0.41 -4.15 -4.64
CA ILE A 77 -0.46 -5.24 -5.04
C ILE A 77 -1.91 -4.74 -5.07
N PRO A 78 -2.53 -4.59 -6.26
CA PRO A 78 -3.95 -4.24 -6.30
C PRO A 78 -4.78 -5.38 -5.69
N SER A 79 -5.77 -5.03 -4.88
CA SER A 79 -6.59 -6.01 -4.15
C SER A 79 -8.08 -5.79 -4.42
N ARG A 80 -8.68 -6.72 -5.15
CA ARG A 80 -10.13 -6.71 -5.37
C ARG A 80 -10.88 -6.94 -4.07
N LYS A 81 -10.42 -7.88 -3.26
CA LYS A 81 -11.06 -8.20 -1.98
C LYS A 81 -11.07 -6.99 -1.05
N ALA A 82 -9.92 -6.34 -0.87
CA ALA A 82 -9.84 -5.16 0.00
C ALA A 82 -10.66 -4.01 -0.57
N THR A 83 -10.71 -3.85 -1.88
CA THR A 83 -11.54 -2.82 -2.53
C THR A 83 -13.01 -3.03 -2.22
N LYS A 84 -13.50 -4.27 -2.28
CA LYS A 84 -14.89 -4.57 -1.94
C LYS A 84 -15.19 -4.29 -0.47
N GLU A 85 -14.29 -4.63 0.43
CA GLU A 85 -14.43 -4.34 1.85
C GLU A 85 -14.49 -2.84 2.10
N HIS A 86 -13.63 -2.08 1.47
CA HIS A 86 -13.59 -0.63 1.59
C HIS A 86 -14.90 0.00 1.08
N GLN A 87 -15.38 -0.45 -0.08
CA GLN A 87 -16.62 0.05 -0.65
C GLN A 87 -17.82 -0.27 0.23
N LYS A 88 -17.84 -1.45 0.85
CA LYS A 88 -18.90 -1.84 1.77
C LYS A 88 -18.92 -0.95 3.01
N GLU A 89 -17.77 -0.69 3.61
CA GLU A 89 -17.66 0.22 4.76
C GLU A 89 -18.17 1.62 4.40
N LYS A 90 -17.82 2.12 3.24
CA LYS A 90 -18.25 3.43 2.76
C LYS A 90 -19.77 3.51 2.63
N ARG A 91 -20.41 2.46 2.10
CA ARG A 91 -21.88 2.40 1.98
C ARG A 91 -22.54 2.36 3.36
N ASP A 92 -21.99 1.57 4.27
CA ASP A 92 -22.53 1.42 5.61
C ASP A 92 -22.46 2.75 6.38
N GLU A 93 -21.43 3.56 6.15
CA GLU A 93 -21.29 4.88 6.76
C GLU A 93 -22.30 5.90 6.24
N THR A 94 -22.78 5.74 5.03
CA THR A 94 -23.73 6.68 4.42
C THR A 94 -25.19 6.35 4.70
N GLU A 95 -25.44 5.21 5.30
CA GLU A 95 -26.78 4.80 5.75
C GLU A 95 -27.03 5.24 7.19
#